data_37e6a46670fcb9dfa84351eb7ab16933
#
_entry.id   37e6a46670fcb9dfa84351eb7ab16933
#
_cell.length_a   1.000
_cell.length_b   1.000
_cell.length_c   1.000
_cell.angle_alpha   90.00
_cell.angle_beta   90.00
_cell.angle_gamma   90.00
#
_symmetry.space_group_name_H-M   'P 1'
#
loop_
_entity.id
_entity.type
_entity.pdbx_description
1 polymer ?
#
loop_
_entity_poly.entity_id
_entity_poly.type
_entity_poly.pdbx_seq_one_letter_code
_entity_poly.pdbx_strand_id
1 'polypeptide(L)'
;MNIDAVAIPYELPEADNHSFFFIDQRVETRLEAKLHRHDAWELYCVLQGRGTRTAGDTTQLFMEGDVVLIPPDMYHYWDYDPVSVNADGCVRYLMVAFNHSLVRHCVAVFPELRNRLSGITFPSGALKFGVKSSRIVRRALLSMREMDELGRLCEMLRLLPVVFTATDFSGAGNPVRIERDVRRMQQISAYVMTHYVHPILLDDIAAEVGMNRSAFCSYFKRCKGMTFSQFVTRYRLNTACGLLTHSQKSVSEIAYMVGFNDVPHFVRSFAKELGMSPGRYRKWAAGTSACEEVPDCGPHGKDYSGASLEIV
;
A
#
# COMPACT_ATOMS: atom_id res chain seq x y z
N MET A 1 15.52 -7.64 15.23
CA MET A 1 14.07 -7.73 14.99
C MET A 1 13.90 -8.27 13.56
N ASN A 2 13.23 -9.39 13.38
CA ASN A 2 13.13 -10.01 12.04
C ASN A 2 12.06 -9.24 11.25
N ILE A 3 12.49 -8.31 10.41
CA ILE A 3 11.64 -7.39 9.63
C ILE A 3 10.74 -8.18 8.65
N ASP A 4 11.19 -9.36 8.22
CA ASP A 4 10.52 -10.16 7.19
C ASP A 4 9.20 -10.82 7.63
N ALA A 5 8.96 -10.93 8.94
CA ALA A 5 7.76 -11.61 9.46
C ALA A 5 6.52 -10.70 9.61
N VAL A 6 6.67 -9.38 9.46
CA VAL A 6 5.65 -8.38 9.83
C VAL A 6 5.27 -7.45 8.68
N ALA A 7 6.09 -7.36 7.62
CA ALA A 7 5.82 -6.42 6.53
C ALA A 7 4.72 -6.93 5.58
N ILE A 8 3.66 -6.17 5.47
CA ILE A 8 2.56 -6.41 4.52
C ILE A 8 2.84 -5.53 3.29
N PRO A 9 2.80 -6.08 2.05
CA PRO A 9 2.74 -5.21 0.87
C PRO A 9 1.43 -4.42 0.96
N TYR A 10 1.54 -3.12 1.06
CA TYR A 10 0.38 -2.23 0.99
C TYR A 10 0.21 -1.84 -0.49
N GLU A 11 -0.87 -2.30 -1.09
CA GLU A 11 -1.23 -1.89 -2.44
C GLU A 11 -2.00 -0.57 -2.33
N LEU A 12 -1.43 0.49 -2.91
CA LEU A 12 -2.21 1.68 -3.20
C LEU A 12 -3.35 1.27 -4.15
N PRO A 13 -4.55 1.87 -4.01
CA PRO A 13 -5.66 1.60 -4.93
C PRO A 13 -5.19 1.67 -6.38
N GLU A 14 -5.68 0.78 -7.25
CA GLU A 14 -5.28 0.73 -8.65
C GLU A 14 -5.38 2.12 -9.29
N ALA A 15 -4.23 2.60 -9.78
CA ALA A 15 -4.06 3.97 -10.30
C ALA A 15 -4.67 4.18 -11.70
N ASP A 16 -5.56 3.30 -12.17
CA ASP A 16 -6.07 3.36 -13.55
C ASP A 16 -6.78 4.67 -13.89
N ASN A 17 -7.22 5.43 -12.89
CA ASN A 17 -7.91 6.71 -13.09
C ASN A 17 -7.25 7.92 -12.38
N HIS A 18 -6.17 7.73 -11.60
CA HIS A 18 -5.57 8.82 -10.81
C HIS A 18 -4.06 8.89 -11.01
N SER A 19 -3.55 10.11 -11.25
CA SER A 19 -2.12 10.37 -11.39
C SER A 19 -1.36 10.28 -10.05
N PHE A 20 -2.05 10.45 -8.94
CA PHE A 20 -1.56 10.37 -7.55
C PHE A 20 -2.75 10.24 -6.61
N PHE A 21 -2.49 9.85 -5.36
CA PHE A 21 -3.49 9.79 -4.29
C PHE A 21 -3.26 10.93 -3.29
N PHE A 22 -4.32 11.63 -2.94
CA PHE A 22 -4.35 12.56 -1.82
C PHE A 22 -5.19 11.97 -0.69
N ILE A 23 -4.64 11.90 0.50
CA ILE A 23 -5.24 11.26 1.66
C ILE A 23 -5.25 12.26 2.82
N ASP A 24 -6.45 12.58 3.34
CA ASP A 24 -6.67 13.30 4.61
C ASP A 24 -7.25 12.30 5.60
N GLN A 25 -6.43 11.80 6.50
CA GLN A 25 -6.85 10.76 7.44
C GLN A 25 -6.89 11.26 8.87
N ARG A 26 -7.96 10.84 9.54
CA ARG A 26 -8.11 10.85 11.00
C ARG A 26 -8.29 9.41 11.45
N VAL A 27 -7.32 8.87 12.16
CA VAL A 27 -7.26 7.44 12.49
C VAL A 27 -7.11 7.27 13.99
N GLU A 28 -7.76 6.26 14.53
CA GLU A 28 -7.47 5.79 15.88
C GLU A 28 -6.08 5.14 15.92
N THR A 29 -5.29 5.45 16.93
CA THR A 29 -3.89 4.97 17.06
C THR A 29 -3.74 3.44 17.04
N ARG A 30 -4.81 2.71 17.33
CA ARG A 30 -4.82 1.23 17.32
C ARG A 30 -4.96 0.62 15.91
N LEU A 31 -5.39 1.43 14.93
CA LEU A 31 -5.73 0.96 13.57
C LEU A 31 -4.66 1.31 12.53
N GLU A 32 -3.50 1.81 12.95
CA GLU A 32 -2.47 2.22 12.01
C GLU A 32 -1.84 1.06 11.23
N ALA A 33 -1.44 1.41 10.01
CA ALA A 33 -0.76 0.51 9.10
C ALA A 33 0.52 -0.04 9.75
N LYS A 34 0.62 -1.36 9.82
CA LYS A 34 1.84 -2.07 10.23
C LYS A 34 2.97 -1.75 9.25
N LEU A 35 4.19 -2.12 9.62
CA LEU A 35 5.35 -2.02 8.74
C LEU A 35 5.01 -2.52 7.33
N HIS A 36 5.09 -1.63 6.34
CA HIS A 36 4.72 -1.88 4.95
C HIS A 36 5.66 -1.18 3.99
N ARG A 37 5.47 -1.40 2.70
CA ARG A 37 6.12 -0.69 1.60
C ARG A 37 5.25 -0.76 0.36
N HIS A 38 5.44 0.16 -0.55
CA HIS A 38 4.80 0.23 -1.87
C HIS A 38 5.77 0.85 -2.89
N ASP A 39 5.46 0.76 -4.16
CA ASP A 39 6.29 1.25 -5.28
C ASP A 39 6.11 2.74 -5.60
N ALA A 40 5.53 3.50 -4.68
CA ALA A 40 5.27 4.93 -4.84
C ALA A 40 6.08 5.77 -3.85
N TRP A 41 6.34 7.02 -4.24
CA TRP A 41 6.74 8.09 -3.33
C TRP A 41 5.61 8.39 -2.37
N GLU A 42 5.91 8.59 -1.10
CA GLU A 42 4.98 9.04 -0.10
C GLU A 42 5.46 10.35 0.53
N LEU A 43 4.66 11.40 0.37
CA LEU A 43 4.89 12.68 1.03
C LEU A 43 3.92 12.79 2.20
N TYR A 44 4.41 12.57 3.40
CA TYR A 44 3.64 12.49 4.64
C TYR A 44 3.79 13.74 5.49
N CYS A 45 2.67 14.30 5.96
CA CYS A 45 2.64 15.48 6.83
C CYS A 45 1.82 15.19 8.09
N VAL A 46 2.46 15.22 9.25
CA VAL A 46 1.81 15.05 10.54
C VAL A 46 1.05 16.33 10.90
N LEU A 47 -0.28 16.26 11.01
CA LEU A 47 -1.11 17.38 11.44
C LEU A 47 -1.33 17.36 12.95
N GLN A 48 -1.41 16.17 13.55
CA GLN A 48 -1.66 15.98 14.96
C GLN A 48 -1.10 14.64 15.43
N GLY A 49 -0.47 14.66 16.61
CA GLY A 49 0.16 13.50 17.21
C GLY A 49 1.69 13.53 17.16
N ARG A 50 2.30 12.65 17.92
CA ARG A 50 3.74 12.41 17.96
C ARG A 50 3.98 10.91 18.17
N GLY A 51 5.19 10.46 17.95
CA GLY A 51 5.54 9.05 18.12
C GLY A 51 6.89 8.71 17.55
N THR A 52 7.04 7.47 17.10
CA THR A 52 8.23 7.00 16.41
C THR A 52 7.89 6.62 14.96
N ARG A 53 8.74 7.00 14.02
CA ARG A 53 8.68 6.62 12.62
C ARG A 53 9.86 5.71 12.33
N THR A 54 9.58 4.55 11.78
CA THR A 54 10.60 3.70 11.16
C THR A 54 10.57 3.89 9.66
N ALA A 55 11.72 4.19 9.05
CA ALA A 55 11.90 4.25 7.61
C ALA A 55 13.23 3.56 7.27
N GLY A 56 13.17 2.47 6.52
CA GLY A 56 14.34 1.64 6.22
C GLY A 56 15.05 1.16 7.47
N ASP A 57 16.32 1.53 7.59
CA ASP A 57 17.22 1.13 8.70
C ASP A 57 17.11 2.01 9.96
N THR A 58 16.26 3.01 9.96
CA THR A 58 16.28 4.08 10.96
C THR A 58 14.93 4.26 11.64
N THR A 59 14.92 4.34 12.96
CA THR A 59 13.75 4.75 13.76
C THR A 59 14.04 6.09 14.43
N GLN A 60 13.17 7.06 14.21
CA GLN A 60 13.30 8.43 14.75
C GLN A 60 11.98 8.89 15.35
N LEU A 61 12.08 9.81 16.31
CA LEU A 61 10.92 10.52 16.83
C LEU A 61 10.36 11.47 15.75
N PHE A 62 9.04 11.55 15.71
CA PHE A 62 8.34 12.56 14.93
C PHE A 62 7.36 13.36 15.81
N MET A 63 6.99 14.52 15.34
CA MET A 63 6.04 15.40 16.01
C MET A 63 5.14 16.12 15.02
N GLU A 64 4.12 16.77 15.52
CA GLU A 64 3.24 17.62 14.73
C GLU A 64 4.03 18.67 13.91
N GLY A 65 3.67 18.82 12.65
CA GLY A 65 4.33 19.68 11.68
C GLY A 65 5.47 19.02 10.91
N ASP A 66 5.91 17.80 11.30
CA ASP A 66 6.91 17.07 10.55
C ASP A 66 6.38 16.71 9.16
N VAL A 67 7.23 16.92 8.15
CA VAL A 67 6.99 16.50 6.77
C VAL A 67 8.12 15.58 6.33
N VAL A 68 7.76 14.43 5.79
CA VAL A 68 8.72 13.39 5.40
C VAL A 68 8.40 12.90 4.00
N LEU A 69 9.43 12.72 3.19
CA LEU A 69 9.36 12.04 1.90
C LEU A 69 9.93 10.62 2.05
N ILE A 70 9.13 9.63 1.75
CA ILE A 70 9.54 8.21 1.70
C ILE A 70 9.70 7.81 0.24
N PRO A 71 10.84 7.26 -0.19
CA PRO A 71 11.02 6.78 -1.55
C PRO A 71 10.31 5.44 -1.78
N PRO A 72 10.05 5.09 -3.06
CA PRO A 72 9.49 3.79 -3.44
C PRO A 72 10.27 2.62 -2.83
N ASP A 73 9.57 1.54 -2.57
CA ASP A 73 10.10 0.27 -2.06
C ASP A 73 10.80 0.35 -0.69
N MET A 74 10.68 1.44 0.02
CA MET A 74 11.23 1.58 1.37
C MET A 74 10.25 1.07 2.41
N TYR A 75 10.70 0.16 3.29
CA TYR A 75 9.92 -0.26 4.46
C TYR A 75 9.74 0.92 5.41
N HIS A 76 8.49 1.18 5.80
CA HIS A 76 8.18 2.25 6.73
C HIS A 76 6.90 1.98 7.51
N TYR A 77 6.79 2.61 8.68
CA TYR A 77 5.57 2.70 9.46
C TYR A 77 5.66 3.85 10.48
N TRP A 78 4.51 4.27 10.96
CA TRP A 78 4.33 5.29 11.96
C TRP A 78 3.73 4.66 13.21
N ASP A 79 4.38 4.83 14.35
CA ASP A 79 3.92 4.34 15.65
C ASP A 79 3.61 5.56 16.52
N TYR A 80 2.34 5.90 16.61
CA TYR A 80 1.89 7.06 17.37
C TYR A 80 1.81 6.77 18.85
N ASP A 81 2.30 7.70 19.67
CA ASP A 81 2.18 7.65 21.12
C ASP A 81 0.70 7.83 21.52
N PRO A 82 0.08 6.82 22.16
CA PRO A 82 -1.31 6.90 22.60
C PRO A 82 -1.61 8.09 23.54
N VAL A 83 -0.61 8.61 24.26
CA VAL A 83 -0.75 9.79 25.13
C VAL A 83 -0.78 11.10 24.34
N SER A 84 -0.33 11.10 23.08
CA SER A 84 -0.25 12.30 22.24
C SER A 84 -1.50 12.57 21.43
N VAL A 85 -2.52 11.72 21.54
CA VAL A 85 -3.79 11.89 20.84
C VAL A 85 -4.65 12.96 21.53
N ASN A 86 -5.56 13.58 20.78
CA ASN A 86 -6.55 14.48 21.36
C ASN A 86 -7.58 13.71 22.24
N ALA A 87 -8.53 14.45 22.79
CA ALA A 87 -9.60 13.88 23.61
C ALA A 87 -10.40 12.73 22.93
N ASP A 88 -10.36 12.67 21.59
CA ASP A 88 -11.07 11.67 20.79
C ASP A 88 -10.23 10.41 20.47
N GLY A 89 -8.99 10.31 20.98
CA GLY A 89 -8.11 9.16 20.75
C GLY A 89 -7.53 9.05 19.33
N CYS A 90 -7.67 10.11 18.50
CA CYS A 90 -7.29 10.09 17.10
C CYS A 90 -6.03 10.90 16.81
N VAL A 91 -5.28 10.46 15.81
CA VAL A 91 -4.20 11.21 15.16
C VAL A 91 -4.68 11.71 13.81
N ARG A 92 -3.98 12.68 13.25
CA ARG A 92 -4.33 13.25 11.96
C ARG A 92 -3.12 13.51 11.09
N TYR A 93 -3.22 13.12 9.82
CA TYR A 93 -2.18 13.38 8.84
C TYR A 93 -2.73 13.66 7.45
N LEU A 94 -1.91 14.30 6.63
CA LEU A 94 -2.11 14.41 5.19
C LEU A 94 -1.00 13.66 4.48
N MET A 95 -1.36 12.98 3.41
CA MET A 95 -0.41 12.22 2.61
C MET A 95 -0.71 12.40 1.13
N VAL A 96 0.35 12.44 0.33
CA VAL A 96 0.26 12.28 -1.13
C VAL A 96 1.14 11.11 -1.53
N ALA A 97 0.56 10.14 -2.22
CA ALA A 97 1.29 9.03 -2.81
C ALA A 97 1.29 9.12 -4.34
N PHE A 98 2.45 8.98 -4.98
CA PHE A 98 2.58 9.12 -6.43
C PHE A 98 3.72 8.27 -6.98
N ASN A 99 3.54 7.75 -8.19
CA ASN A 99 4.54 6.93 -8.87
C ASN A 99 5.66 7.78 -9.48
N HIS A 100 6.83 7.18 -9.59
CA HIS A 100 7.97 7.82 -10.28
C HIS A 100 7.66 8.17 -11.75
N SER A 101 6.75 7.43 -12.38
CA SER A 101 6.26 7.72 -13.73
C SER A 101 5.57 9.07 -13.85
N LEU A 102 4.81 9.52 -12.82
CA LEU A 102 4.21 10.85 -12.81
C LEU A 102 5.27 11.93 -12.99
N VAL A 103 6.34 11.88 -12.20
CA VAL A 103 7.43 12.88 -12.27
C VAL A 103 8.07 12.89 -13.65
N ARG A 104 8.36 11.71 -14.20
CA ARG A 104 8.95 11.59 -15.57
C ARG A 104 8.03 12.14 -16.64
N HIS A 105 6.72 11.83 -16.58
CA HIS A 105 5.76 12.35 -17.54
C HIS A 105 5.63 13.88 -17.44
N CYS A 106 5.55 14.42 -16.23
CA CYS A 106 5.51 15.86 -16.02
C CYS A 106 6.74 16.58 -16.58
N VAL A 107 7.93 16.03 -16.35
CA VAL A 107 9.20 16.57 -16.89
C VAL A 107 9.24 16.46 -18.43
N ALA A 108 8.68 15.40 -19.01
CA ALA A 108 8.62 15.23 -20.45
C ALA A 108 7.68 16.24 -21.14
N VAL A 109 6.52 16.48 -20.52
CA VAL A 109 5.44 17.28 -21.12
C VAL A 109 5.59 18.78 -20.82
N PHE A 110 5.99 19.16 -19.59
CA PHE A 110 6.03 20.56 -19.16
C PHE A 110 7.46 21.12 -19.14
N PRO A 111 7.84 22.04 -20.07
CA PRO A 111 9.17 22.65 -20.10
C PRO A 111 9.55 23.36 -18.79
N GLU A 112 8.57 23.97 -18.10
CA GLU A 112 8.77 24.68 -16.83
C GLU A 112 9.23 23.73 -15.72
N LEU A 113 8.68 22.50 -15.67
CA LEU A 113 9.10 21.47 -14.73
C LEU A 113 10.45 20.87 -15.15
N ARG A 114 10.64 20.66 -16.46
CA ARG A 114 11.92 20.16 -16.98
C ARG A 114 13.08 21.07 -16.56
N ASN A 115 12.93 22.38 -16.72
CA ASN A 115 13.96 23.34 -16.35
C ASN A 115 14.29 23.35 -14.85
N ARG A 116 13.33 22.98 -14.01
CA ARG A 116 13.51 22.92 -12.54
C ARG A 116 13.97 21.56 -12.04
N LEU A 117 13.61 20.50 -12.72
CA LEU A 117 13.82 19.11 -12.29
C LEU A 117 14.86 18.35 -13.13
N SER A 118 15.41 18.98 -14.21
CA SER A 118 16.50 18.38 -14.99
C SER A 118 17.79 18.29 -14.16
N GLY A 119 18.41 17.11 -14.18
CA GLY A 119 19.67 16.88 -13.44
C GLY A 119 19.48 16.56 -11.94
N ILE A 120 18.25 16.44 -11.45
CA ILE A 120 18.03 16.04 -10.07
C ILE A 120 18.34 14.55 -9.91
N THR A 121 19.10 14.25 -8.87
CA THR A 121 19.25 12.89 -8.37
C THR A 121 18.13 12.64 -7.34
N PHE A 122 17.24 11.71 -7.63
CA PHE A 122 16.20 11.33 -6.68
C PHE A 122 16.81 10.69 -5.43
N PRO A 123 16.34 11.05 -4.23
CA PRO A 123 16.86 10.47 -3.01
C PRO A 123 16.56 8.97 -2.94
N SER A 124 17.57 8.18 -2.60
CA SER A 124 17.39 6.75 -2.32
C SER A 124 16.94 6.47 -0.88
N GLY A 125 17.10 7.44 0.01
CA GLY A 125 16.70 7.38 1.41
C GLY A 125 15.52 8.28 1.72
N ALA A 126 14.87 8.05 2.86
CA ALA A 126 13.82 8.92 3.36
C ALA A 126 14.40 10.27 3.81
N LEU A 127 13.66 11.34 3.56
CA LEU A 127 14.05 12.70 3.90
C LEU A 127 13.03 13.33 4.85
N LYS A 128 13.49 13.89 5.96
CA LYS A 128 12.71 14.80 6.80
C LYS A 128 13.02 16.23 6.39
N PHE A 129 12.01 16.97 5.95
CA PHE A 129 12.19 18.38 5.55
C PHE A 129 12.40 19.30 6.77
N GLY A 130 13.19 20.34 6.57
CA GLY A 130 13.37 21.41 7.53
C GLY A 130 12.16 22.33 7.60
N VAL A 131 12.22 23.32 8.48
CA VAL A 131 11.09 24.21 8.81
C VAL A 131 10.55 24.96 7.59
N LYS A 132 11.44 25.41 6.70
CA LYS A 132 11.04 26.18 5.50
C LYS A 132 10.24 25.33 4.53
N SER A 133 10.79 24.19 4.12
CA SER A 133 10.14 23.29 3.15
C SER A 133 8.91 22.63 3.76
N SER A 134 8.94 22.22 5.04
CA SER A 134 7.77 21.66 5.74
C SER A 134 6.61 22.64 5.76
N ARG A 135 6.85 23.94 5.99
CA ARG A 135 5.79 24.96 5.98
C ARG A 135 5.13 25.10 4.60
N ILE A 136 5.93 25.06 3.52
CA ILE A 136 5.42 25.17 2.15
C ILE A 136 4.58 23.93 1.81
N VAL A 137 5.13 22.73 2.07
CA VAL A 137 4.44 21.48 1.79
C VAL A 137 3.14 21.36 2.60
N ARG A 138 3.21 21.62 3.92
CA ARG A 138 2.02 21.58 4.79
C ARG A 138 0.91 22.53 4.30
N ARG A 139 1.27 23.74 3.90
CA ARG A 139 0.31 24.72 3.36
C ARG A 139 -0.35 24.22 2.08
N ALA A 140 0.43 23.66 1.16
CA ALA A 140 -0.07 23.07 -0.09
C ALA A 140 -1.00 21.89 0.18
N LEU A 141 -0.60 20.95 1.03
CA LEU A 141 -1.43 19.81 1.38
C LEU A 141 -2.74 20.21 2.08
N LEU A 142 -2.69 21.23 2.95
CA LEU A 142 -3.90 21.77 3.58
C LEU A 142 -4.83 22.41 2.55
N SER A 143 -4.31 23.11 1.54
CA SER A 143 -5.14 23.72 0.50
C SER A 143 -5.79 22.68 -0.42
N MET A 144 -5.14 21.53 -0.67
CA MET A 144 -5.69 20.42 -1.47
C MET A 144 -6.99 19.85 -0.89
N ARG A 145 -7.27 20.01 0.39
CA ARG A 145 -8.49 19.53 1.04
C ARG A 145 -9.76 20.12 0.43
N GLU A 146 -9.69 21.39 0.07
CA GLU A 146 -10.83 22.16 -0.45
C GLU A 146 -10.83 22.25 -1.98
N MET A 147 -9.89 21.55 -2.66
CA MET A 147 -9.75 21.59 -4.12
C MET A 147 -10.43 20.38 -4.75
N ASP A 148 -10.94 20.58 -5.97
CA ASP A 148 -11.33 19.50 -6.86
C ASP A 148 -10.10 18.75 -7.40
N GLU A 149 -10.31 17.69 -8.17
CA GLU A 149 -9.24 16.83 -8.72
C GLU A 149 -8.25 17.63 -9.58
N LEU A 150 -8.75 18.56 -10.41
CA LEU A 150 -7.88 19.38 -11.26
C LEU A 150 -7.05 20.37 -10.42
N GLY A 151 -7.66 20.99 -9.42
CA GLY A 151 -6.97 21.87 -8.48
C GLY A 151 -5.86 21.13 -7.72
N ARG A 152 -6.15 19.91 -7.23
CA ARG A 152 -5.16 19.03 -6.59
C ARG A 152 -4.02 18.68 -7.52
N LEU A 153 -4.31 18.38 -8.80
CA LEU A 153 -3.27 18.11 -9.79
C LEU A 153 -2.38 19.35 -10.01
N CYS A 154 -2.95 20.52 -10.16
CA CYS A 154 -2.19 21.77 -10.31
C CYS A 154 -1.28 22.01 -9.11
N GLU A 155 -1.79 21.80 -7.89
CA GLU A 155 -1.01 21.99 -6.67
C GLU A 155 0.07 20.90 -6.53
N MET A 156 -0.21 19.65 -6.96
CA MET A 156 0.81 18.61 -7.02
C MET A 156 1.95 18.98 -7.97
N LEU A 157 1.66 19.51 -9.16
CA LEU A 157 2.68 19.98 -10.11
C LEU A 157 3.56 21.10 -9.51
N ARG A 158 2.98 21.97 -8.67
CA ARG A 158 3.72 23.00 -7.94
C ARG A 158 4.58 22.44 -6.82
N LEU A 159 4.14 21.35 -6.18
CA LEU A 159 4.87 20.68 -5.10
C LEU A 159 6.09 19.90 -5.61
N LEU A 160 6.05 19.29 -6.79
CA LEU A 160 7.16 18.48 -7.31
C LEU A 160 8.53 19.18 -7.24
N PRO A 161 8.69 20.42 -7.74
CA PRO A 161 9.94 21.15 -7.59
C PRO A 161 10.32 21.40 -6.12
N VAL A 162 9.36 21.77 -5.27
CA VAL A 162 9.62 22.04 -3.84
C VAL A 162 10.19 20.80 -3.16
N VAL A 163 9.59 19.65 -3.40
CA VAL A 163 9.96 18.37 -2.78
C VAL A 163 11.34 17.90 -3.24
N PHE A 164 11.62 17.98 -4.54
CA PHE A 164 12.85 17.41 -5.12
C PHE A 164 14.02 18.39 -5.22
N THR A 165 13.82 19.69 -4.99
CA THR A 165 14.90 20.68 -4.96
C THR A 165 15.10 21.32 -3.59
N ALA A 166 14.41 20.87 -2.56
CA ALA A 166 14.63 21.32 -1.19
C ALA A 166 16.10 21.15 -0.79
N THR A 167 16.63 22.14 -0.07
CA THR A 167 18.00 22.09 0.49
C THR A 167 18.00 21.99 2.01
N ASP A 168 16.85 22.26 2.65
CA ASP A 168 16.65 22.14 4.09
C ASP A 168 16.00 20.80 4.43
N PHE A 169 16.79 19.76 4.50
CA PHE A 169 16.36 18.43 4.91
C PHE A 169 17.44 17.70 5.73
N SER A 170 17.04 16.67 6.43
CA SER A 170 17.91 15.69 7.09
C SER A 170 17.55 14.28 6.65
N GLY A 171 18.50 13.37 6.69
CA GLY A 171 18.23 11.94 6.44
C GLY A 171 17.26 11.38 7.49
N ALA A 172 16.27 10.64 7.03
CA ALA A 172 15.24 10.04 7.84
C ALA A 172 15.23 8.51 7.80
N GLY A 173 16.18 7.92 7.08
CA GLY A 173 16.44 6.50 6.95
C GLY A 173 17.01 6.14 5.59
N ASN A 174 17.76 5.05 5.54
CA ASN A 174 18.32 4.50 4.31
C ASN A 174 17.58 3.20 3.94
N PRO A 175 17.53 2.84 2.65
CA PRO A 175 16.98 1.56 2.25
C PRO A 175 17.73 0.43 2.98
N VAL A 176 16.99 -0.45 3.63
CA VAL A 176 17.57 -1.69 4.12
C VAL A 176 18.07 -2.46 2.89
N ARG A 177 19.31 -2.94 2.91
CA ARG A 177 19.79 -3.85 1.86
C ARG A 177 18.84 -5.04 1.85
N ILE A 178 18.05 -5.10 0.80
CA ILE A 178 17.09 -6.19 0.61
C ILE A 178 17.91 -7.46 0.47
N GLU A 179 17.82 -8.34 1.46
CA GLU A 179 18.39 -9.68 1.35
C GLU A 179 17.85 -10.34 0.08
N ARG A 180 18.66 -11.22 -0.50
CA ARG A 180 18.33 -11.95 -1.74
C ARG A 180 16.92 -12.58 -1.68
N ASP A 181 16.50 -13.00 -0.50
CA ASP A 181 15.21 -13.64 -0.26
C ASP A 181 14.02 -12.67 -0.36
N VAL A 182 14.17 -11.44 0.10
CA VAL A 182 13.11 -10.42 -0.01
C VAL A 182 12.91 -10.02 -1.48
N ARG A 183 14.00 -9.81 -2.23
CA ARG A 183 13.91 -9.51 -3.67
C ARG A 183 13.22 -10.63 -4.44
N ARG A 184 13.54 -11.89 -4.14
CA ARG A 184 12.87 -13.05 -4.74
C ARG A 184 11.39 -13.10 -4.39
N MET A 185 11.03 -12.82 -3.15
CA MET A 185 9.63 -12.81 -2.74
C MET A 185 8.83 -11.71 -3.43
N GLN A 186 9.45 -10.56 -3.70
CA GLN A 186 8.85 -9.49 -4.52
C GLN A 186 8.58 -9.95 -5.95
N GLN A 187 9.59 -10.56 -6.60
CA GLN A 187 9.43 -11.10 -7.94
C GLN A 187 8.29 -12.13 -7.99
N ILE A 188 8.20 -13.01 -6.98
CA ILE A 188 7.12 -13.99 -6.86
C ILE A 188 5.75 -13.30 -6.74
N SER A 189 5.64 -12.29 -5.89
CA SER A 189 4.38 -11.56 -5.70
C SER A 189 3.97 -10.82 -6.97
N ALA A 190 4.89 -10.09 -7.60
CA ALA A 190 4.64 -9.39 -8.87
C ALA A 190 4.22 -10.37 -9.99
N TYR A 191 4.87 -11.54 -10.07
CA TYR A 191 4.49 -12.57 -11.03
C TYR A 191 3.07 -13.08 -10.80
N VAL A 192 2.68 -13.34 -9.55
CA VAL A 192 1.33 -13.77 -9.22
C VAL A 192 0.31 -12.69 -9.58
N MET A 193 0.56 -11.42 -9.26
CA MET A 193 -0.32 -10.28 -9.57
C MET A 193 -0.61 -10.18 -11.07
N THR A 194 0.39 -10.42 -11.91
CA THR A 194 0.23 -10.31 -13.38
C THR A 194 -0.34 -11.57 -14.03
N HIS A 195 -0.24 -12.75 -13.38
CA HIS A 195 -0.57 -14.03 -14.00
C HIS A 195 -1.69 -14.81 -13.29
N TYR A 196 -2.24 -14.32 -12.17
CA TYR A 196 -3.17 -15.09 -11.33
C TYR A 196 -4.43 -15.58 -12.06
N VAL A 197 -4.88 -14.87 -13.10
CA VAL A 197 -6.07 -15.24 -13.90
C VAL A 197 -5.83 -16.52 -14.71
N HIS A 198 -4.58 -16.80 -15.06
CA HIS A 198 -4.19 -17.96 -15.85
C HIS A 198 -3.59 -19.08 -14.99
N PRO A 199 -3.50 -20.32 -15.48
CA PRO A 199 -2.73 -21.36 -14.80
C PRO A 199 -1.27 -20.95 -14.65
N ILE A 200 -0.76 -20.94 -13.41
CA ILE A 200 0.64 -20.67 -13.12
C ILE A 200 1.35 -22.00 -12.92
N LEU A 201 2.33 -22.32 -13.79
CA LEU A 201 3.16 -23.49 -13.64
C LEU A 201 4.27 -23.22 -12.63
N LEU A 202 4.52 -24.20 -11.75
CA LEU A 202 5.58 -24.09 -10.73
C LEU A 202 6.98 -23.97 -11.35
N ASP A 203 7.17 -24.55 -12.53
CA ASP A 203 8.46 -24.50 -13.23
C ASP A 203 8.73 -23.09 -13.78
N ASP A 204 7.71 -22.39 -14.27
CA ASP A 204 7.84 -21.04 -14.81
C ASP A 204 8.22 -20.04 -13.71
N ILE A 205 7.48 -20.05 -12.60
CA ILE A 205 7.80 -19.13 -11.48
C ILE A 205 9.13 -19.50 -10.79
N ALA A 206 9.49 -20.79 -10.75
CA ALA A 206 10.78 -21.18 -10.21
C ALA A 206 11.93 -20.66 -11.09
N ALA A 207 11.79 -20.75 -12.41
CA ALA A 207 12.76 -20.22 -13.37
C ALA A 207 12.88 -18.69 -13.27
N GLU A 208 11.75 -17.97 -13.11
CA GLU A 208 11.71 -16.51 -12.94
C GLU A 208 12.57 -16.02 -11.77
N VAL A 209 12.63 -16.79 -10.68
CA VAL A 209 13.43 -16.43 -9.49
C VAL A 209 14.78 -17.16 -9.43
N GLY A 210 15.20 -17.80 -10.52
CA GLY A 210 16.48 -18.50 -10.63
C GLY A 210 16.60 -19.73 -9.73
N MET A 211 15.51 -20.51 -9.61
CA MET A 211 15.45 -21.75 -8.81
C MET A 211 14.91 -22.92 -9.64
N ASN A 212 15.24 -24.13 -9.23
CA ASN A 212 14.48 -25.30 -9.68
C ASN A 212 13.20 -25.45 -8.85
N ARG A 213 12.23 -26.20 -9.37
CA ARG A 213 10.91 -26.42 -8.76
C ARG A 213 10.96 -26.88 -7.30
N SER A 214 11.83 -27.83 -6.97
CA SER A 214 11.94 -28.39 -5.61
C SER A 214 12.48 -27.35 -4.62
N ALA A 215 13.53 -26.65 -5.01
CA ALA A 215 14.12 -25.56 -4.21
C ALA A 215 13.11 -24.42 -4.01
N PHE A 216 12.37 -24.03 -5.07
CA PHE A 216 11.32 -23.03 -4.99
C PHE A 216 10.21 -23.42 -4.00
N CYS A 217 9.67 -24.63 -4.09
CA CYS A 217 8.61 -25.09 -3.19
C CYS A 217 9.05 -25.06 -1.72
N SER A 218 10.26 -25.53 -1.43
CA SER A 218 10.83 -25.53 -0.08
C SER A 218 11.10 -24.10 0.41
N TYR A 219 11.66 -23.27 -0.45
CA TYR A 219 11.92 -21.86 -0.18
C TYR A 219 10.62 -21.11 0.13
N PHE A 220 9.63 -21.20 -0.75
CA PHE A 220 8.36 -20.50 -0.61
C PHE A 220 7.62 -20.90 0.67
N LYS A 221 7.54 -22.22 0.94
CA LYS A 221 6.90 -22.74 2.15
C LYS A 221 7.60 -22.25 3.43
N ARG A 222 8.94 -22.16 3.43
CA ARG A 222 9.71 -21.60 4.56
C ARG A 222 9.39 -20.11 4.76
N CYS A 223 9.33 -19.31 3.68
CA CYS A 223 9.13 -17.87 3.76
C CYS A 223 7.68 -17.47 4.08
N LYS A 224 6.68 -18.20 3.55
CA LYS A 224 5.26 -17.84 3.68
C LYS A 224 4.45 -18.74 4.61
N GLY A 225 5.04 -19.84 5.11
CA GLY A 225 4.33 -20.80 5.96
C GLY A 225 3.24 -21.62 5.24
N MET A 226 3.08 -21.44 3.91
CA MET A 226 2.08 -22.10 3.08
C MET A 226 2.66 -22.49 1.73
N THR A 227 1.98 -23.40 0.99
CA THR A 227 2.39 -23.76 -0.36
C THR A 227 2.11 -22.62 -1.35
N PHE A 228 2.86 -22.57 -2.46
CA PHE A 228 2.62 -21.58 -3.51
C PHE A 228 1.20 -21.67 -4.10
N SER A 229 0.68 -22.88 -4.29
CA SER A 229 -0.70 -23.07 -4.78
C SER A 229 -1.75 -22.50 -3.81
N GLN A 230 -1.53 -22.65 -2.49
CA GLN A 230 -2.39 -22.04 -1.48
C GLN A 230 -2.32 -20.51 -1.53
N PHE A 231 -1.14 -19.96 -1.73
CA PHE A 231 -0.94 -18.51 -1.88
C PHE A 231 -1.68 -17.97 -3.10
N VAL A 232 -1.53 -18.57 -4.28
CA VAL A 232 -2.26 -18.18 -5.50
C VAL A 232 -3.77 -18.28 -5.30
N THR A 233 -4.23 -19.38 -4.69
CA THR A 233 -5.66 -19.55 -4.39
C THR A 233 -6.18 -18.43 -3.49
N ARG A 234 -5.45 -18.10 -2.44
CA ARG A 234 -5.81 -17.02 -1.50
C ARG A 234 -5.85 -15.66 -2.19
N TYR A 235 -4.87 -15.38 -3.06
CA TYR A 235 -4.85 -14.16 -3.87
C TYR A 235 -6.10 -14.04 -4.75
N ARG A 236 -6.46 -15.12 -5.47
CA ARG A 236 -7.69 -15.18 -6.29
C ARG A 236 -8.97 -14.95 -5.47
N LEU A 237 -9.04 -15.53 -4.28
CA LEU A 237 -10.19 -15.38 -3.39
C LEU A 237 -10.30 -13.94 -2.86
N ASN A 238 -9.20 -13.29 -2.52
CA ASN A 238 -9.19 -11.90 -2.09
C ASN A 238 -9.68 -10.97 -3.22
N THR A 239 -9.20 -11.18 -4.44
CA THR A 239 -9.69 -10.45 -5.63
C THR A 239 -11.18 -10.70 -5.85
N ALA A 240 -11.66 -11.93 -5.66
CA ALA A 240 -13.07 -12.25 -5.76
C ALA A 240 -13.94 -11.52 -4.72
N CYS A 241 -13.43 -11.29 -3.51
CA CYS A 241 -14.13 -10.50 -2.50
C CYS A 241 -14.42 -9.08 -2.99
N GLY A 242 -13.45 -8.40 -3.58
CA GLY A 242 -13.64 -7.08 -4.19
C GLY A 242 -14.70 -7.10 -5.31
N LEU A 243 -14.63 -8.07 -6.21
CA LEU A 243 -15.61 -8.21 -7.29
C LEU A 243 -17.03 -8.55 -6.78
N LEU A 244 -17.14 -9.34 -5.71
CA LEU A 244 -18.43 -9.66 -5.08
C LEU A 244 -19.07 -8.43 -4.45
N THR A 245 -18.28 -7.52 -3.91
CA THR A 245 -18.74 -6.29 -3.25
C THR A 245 -19.08 -5.19 -4.25
N HIS A 246 -18.23 -5.00 -5.29
CA HIS A 246 -18.31 -3.83 -6.16
C HIS A 246 -18.88 -4.13 -7.57
N SER A 247 -19.38 -5.35 -7.85
CA SER A 247 -19.95 -5.67 -9.15
C SER A 247 -21.23 -6.49 -9.03
N GLN A 248 -22.06 -6.40 -10.10
CA GLN A 248 -23.29 -7.20 -10.26
C GLN A 248 -23.04 -8.54 -10.96
N LYS A 249 -21.78 -8.91 -11.22
CA LYS A 249 -21.45 -10.15 -11.91
C LYS A 249 -21.88 -11.37 -11.09
N SER A 250 -22.29 -12.43 -11.77
CA SER A 250 -22.66 -13.69 -11.11
C SER A 250 -21.46 -14.31 -10.40
N VAL A 251 -21.72 -15.15 -9.42
CA VAL A 251 -20.68 -15.92 -8.71
C VAL A 251 -19.85 -16.77 -9.68
N SER A 252 -20.50 -17.30 -10.72
CA SER A 252 -19.83 -18.10 -11.74
C SER A 252 -18.89 -17.26 -12.62
N GLU A 253 -19.32 -16.08 -13.07
CA GLU A 253 -18.47 -15.16 -13.82
C GLU A 253 -17.26 -14.74 -13.01
N ILE A 254 -17.45 -14.38 -11.73
CA ILE A 254 -16.36 -13.99 -10.84
C ILE A 254 -15.36 -15.15 -10.66
N ALA A 255 -15.83 -16.39 -10.47
CA ALA A 255 -14.98 -17.55 -10.36
C ALA A 255 -14.00 -17.68 -11.54
N TYR A 256 -14.52 -17.55 -12.76
CA TYR A 256 -13.69 -17.62 -13.99
C TYR A 256 -12.79 -16.39 -14.13
N MET A 257 -13.28 -15.20 -13.83
CA MET A 257 -12.49 -13.97 -13.90
C MET A 257 -11.27 -13.98 -12.99
N VAL A 258 -11.37 -14.59 -11.82
CA VAL A 258 -10.24 -14.69 -10.88
C VAL A 258 -9.39 -15.94 -11.11
N GLY A 259 -9.61 -16.69 -12.19
CA GLY A 259 -8.76 -17.79 -12.64
C GLY A 259 -9.08 -19.16 -12.05
N PHE A 260 -10.31 -19.41 -11.55
CA PHE A 260 -10.75 -20.77 -11.23
C PHE A 260 -11.31 -21.46 -12.49
N ASN A 261 -10.96 -22.71 -12.68
CA ASN A 261 -11.40 -23.49 -13.83
C ASN A 261 -12.79 -24.09 -13.64
N ASP A 262 -13.28 -24.19 -12.39
CA ASP A 262 -14.62 -24.67 -12.07
C ASP A 262 -15.21 -23.97 -10.86
N VAL A 263 -16.51 -23.70 -10.94
CA VAL A 263 -17.28 -22.98 -9.92
C VAL A 263 -17.41 -23.76 -8.60
N PRO A 264 -17.65 -25.07 -8.60
CA PRO A 264 -17.66 -25.86 -7.38
C PRO A 264 -16.38 -25.78 -6.57
N HIS A 265 -15.22 -25.82 -7.22
CA HIS A 265 -13.92 -25.66 -6.55
C HIS A 265 -13.77 -24.26 -5.97
N PHE A 266 -14.14 -23.22 -6.72
CA PHE A 266 -14.16 -21.84 -6.21
C PHE A 266 -15.01 -21.72 -4.95
N VAL A 267 -16.28 -22.18 -4.98
CA VAL A 267 -17.21 -22.06 -3.86
C VAL A 267 -16.69 -22.80 -2.61
N ARG A 268 -16.14 -24.03 -2.78
CA ARG A 268 -15.54 -24.77 -1.65
C ARG A 268 -14.32 -24.05 -1.08
N SER A 269 -13.44 -23.55 -1.94
CA SER A 269 -12.23 -22.85 -1.53
C SER A 269 -12.57 -21.54 -0.83
N PHE A 270 -13.54 -20.80 -1.34
CA PHE A 270 -14.04 -19.57 -0.74
C PHE A 270 -14.66 -19.83 0.64
N ALA A 271 -15.54 -20.81 0.75
CA ALA A 271 -16.15 -21.16 2.01
C ALA A 271 -15.14 -21.65 3.07
N LYS A 272 -14.13 -22.40 2.63
CA LYS A 272 -13.04 -22.86 3.50
C LYS A 272 -12.18 -21.71 4.03
N GLU A 273 -11.88 -20.72 3.20
CA GLU A 273 -10.98 -19.60 3.57
C GLU A 273 -11.72 -18.52 4.36
N LEU A 274 -12.98 -18.22 4.00
CA LEU A 274 -13.75 -17.08 4.52
C LEU A 274 -14.92 -17.48 5.41
N GLY A 275 -15.10 -18.76 5.69
CA GLY A 275 -16.15 -19.26 6.59
C GLY A 275 -17.58 -19.17 6.04
N MET A 276 -17.79 -18.64 4.82
CA MET A 276 -19.10 -18.49 4.21
C MET A 276 -19.06 -18.61 2.68
N SER A 277 -20.21 -18.91 2.05
CA SER A 277 -20.28 -18.99 0.59
C SER A 277 -20.16 -17.61 -0.08
N PRO A 278 -19.70 -17.53 -1.36
CA PRO A 278 -19.58 -16.26 -2.10
C PRO A 278 -20.89 -15.46 -2.17
N GLY A 279 -22.03 -16.16 -2.36
CA GLY A 279 -23.33 -15.51 -2.39
C GLY A 279 -23.76 -14.94 -1.03
N ARG A 280 -23.39 -15.62 0.07
CA ARG A 280 -23.63 -15.11 1.43
C ARG A 280 -22.71 -13.91 1.72
N TYR A 281 -21.46 -13.98 1.30
CA TYR A 281 -20.49 -12.87 1.41
C TYR A 281 -21.01 -11.60 0.71
N ARG A 282 -21.52 -11.71 -0.52
CA ARG A 282 -22.11 -10.57 -1.25
C ARG A 282 -23.28 -9.94 -0.48
N LYS A 283 -24.19 -10.77 0.03
CA LYS A 283 -25.34 -10.26 0.81
C LYS A 283 -24.88 -9.57 2.10
N TRP A 284 -23.91 -10.14 2.77
CA TRP A 284 -23.31 -9.56 3.98
C TRP A 284 -22.64 -8.22 3.67
N ALA A 285 -21.78 -8.15 2.65
CA ALA A 285 -21.11 -6.91 2.24
C ALA A 285 -22.09 -5.81 1.79
N ALA A 286 -23.21 -6.18 1.14
CA ALA A 286 -24.28 -5.25 0.77
C ALA A 286 -25.14 -4.80 1.96
N GLY A 287 -25.21 -5.60 3.04
CA GLY A 287 -25.98 -5.34 4.25
C GLY A 287 -25.21 -4.60 5.34
N THR A 288 -23.89 -4.49 5.26
CA THR A 288 -23.03 -3.82 6.26
C THR A 288 -23.13 -2.29 6.23
N SER A 289 -24.11 -1.73 5.50
CA SER A 289 -24.58 -0.35 5.71
C SER A 289 -25.41 -0.18 7.01
N ALA A 290 -25.65 -1.26 7.78
CA ALA A 290 -26.33 -1.22 9.09
C ALA A 290 -25.69 -2.26 10.01
N CYS A 291 -25.16 -1.81 11.13
CA CYS A 291 -24.57 -2.55 12.24
C CYS A 291 -25.04 -3.99 12.43
N GLU A 292 -24.14 -4.98 12.23
CA GLU A 292 -24.21 -6.28 12.91
C GLU A 292 -22.81 -6.93 12.91
N GLU A 293 -22.48 -7.59 14.03
CA GLU A 293 -21.20 -8.13 14.41
C GLU A 293 -20.58 -9.08 13.35
N VAL A 294 -19.28 -8.92 13.12
CA VAL A 294 -18.45 -9.82 12.29
C VAL A 294 -18.42 -11.20 12.95
N PRO A 295 -18.78 -12.29 12.28
CA PRO A 295 -18.57 -13.63 12.82
C PRO A 295 -17.08 -13.89 12.97
N ASP A 296 -16.65 -14.32 14.15
CA ASP A 296 -15.30 -14.74 14.49
C ASP A 296 -14.77 -15.77 13.47
N CYS A 297 -13.90 -15.32 12.58
CA CYS A 297 -13.14 -16.19 11.68
C CYS A 297 -12.04 -16.83 12.52
N GLY A 298 -12.19 -18.11 12.87
CA GLY A 298 -11.33 -18.90 13.73
C GLY A 298 -9.81 -18.70 13.60
N PRO A 299 -8.94 -19.36 14.37
CA PRO A 299 -7.61 -18.93 14.82
C PRO A 299 -6.54 -18.63 13.75
N HIS A 300 -6.91 -18.52 12.49
CA HIS A 300 -6.02 -18.12 11.38
C HIS A 300 -6.53 -16.92 10.56
N GLY A 301 -7.66 -16.31 10.94
CA GLY A 301 -8.19 -15.10 10.34
C GLY A 301 -7.62 -13.86 11.05
N LYS A 302 -6.48 -13.33 10.59
CA LYS A 302 -6.05 -11.99 10.98
C LYS A 302 -6.85 -10.96 10.21
N ASP A 303 -7.56 -10.13 10.96
CA ASP A 303 -8.38 -9.00 10.53
C ASP A 303 -7.82 -8.22 9.34
N TYR A 304 -8.61 -8.20 8.27
CA TYR A 304 -8.55 -7.20 7.22
C TYR A 304 -9.91 -6.48 7.12
N SER A 305 -10.53 -6.17 8.28
CA SER A 305 -11.69 -5.31 8.33
C SER A 305 -11.26 -3.95 8.85
N GLY A 306 -11.24 -2.94 8.00
CA GLY A 306 -11.20 -1.57 8.45
C GLY A 306 -10.24 -0.65 7.71
N ALA A 307 -10.38 -0.56 6.41
CA ALA A 307 -10.08 0.69 5.73
C ALA A 307 -11.24 0.97 4.78
N SER A 308 -12.32 1.52 5.31
CA SER A 308 -13.27 2.25 4.48
C SER A 308 -12.53 3.48 3.98
N LEU A 309 -11.94 3.39 2.80
CA LEU A 309 -11.52 4.54 2.01
C LEU A 309 -12.79 5.25 1.57
N GLU A 310 -13.19 6.29 2.26
CA GLU A 310 -14.07 7.28 1.66
C GLU A 310 -13.26 8.01 0.59
N ILE A 311 -13.53 7.63 -0.65
CA ILE A 311 -13.07 8.32 -1.86
C ILE A 311 -14.00 9.53 -1.99
N VAL A 312 -13.50 10.69 -1.68
CA VAL A 312 -14.07 11.98 -2.08
C VAL A 312 -13.26 12.53 -3.23
#